data_978b693c025999412d71506352e38753
#
_entry.id   978b693c025999412d71506352e38753
#
_cell.length_a   1.000
_cell.length_b   1.000
_cell.length_c   1.000
_cell.angle_alpha   90.00
_cell.angle_beta   90.00
_cell.angle_gamma   90.00
#
_symmetry.space_group_name_H-M   'P 1'
#
loop_
_entity.id
_entity.type
_entity.pdbx_description
1 polymer ?
#
loop_
_entity_poly.entity_id
_entity_poly.type
_entity_poly.pdbx_seq_one_letter_code
_entity_poly.pdbx_strand_id
1 'polypeptide(L)'
;MIDKESLLAKEDRIDLIYETLSNKLQNTSISKNSDEISIRINSNNPDPIEISIQSIDSQYRVTYWDGYAVNEFYDYSNLNKALKKFNKFTLKAFNNIQKFGIK
;
A
#
# COMPACT_ATOMS: atom_id res chain seq x y z
N MET A 1 -28.91 6.85 -1.34
CA MET A 1 -27.59 6.60 -1.93
C MET A 1 -26.58 6.39 -0.83
N ILE A 2 -25.78 5.37 -0.96
CA ILE A 2 -24.73 5.11 0.02
C ILE A 2 -23.46 5.77 -0.49
N ASP A 3 -22.94 6.71 0.28
CA ASP A 3 -21.72 7.36 -0.09
C ASP A 3 -20.55 6.45 0.20
N LYS A 4 -19.62 6.40 -0.74
CA LYS A 4 -18.39 5.67 -0.56
C LYS A 4 -17.52 6.39 0.46
N GLU A 5 -16.95 5.63 1.38
CA GLU A 5 -16.07 6.15 2.38
C GLU A 5 -14.78 6.70 1.74
N SER A 6 -14.36 7.89 2.15
CA SER A 6 -13.10 8.46 1.67
C SER A 6 -11.92 7.67 2.23
N LEU A 7 -10.86 7.54 1.44
CA LEU A 7 -9.61 6.93 1.91
C LEU A 7 -9.07 7.67 3.14
N LEU A 8 -9.19 8.99 3.16
CA LEU A 8 -8.70 9.78 4.29
C LEU A 8 -9.53 9.60 5.54
N ALA A 9 -10.74 9.05 5.45
CA ALA A 9 -11.52 8.71 6.63
C ALA A 9 -10.84 7.64 7.50
N LYS A 10 -9.94 6.87 6.91
CA LYS A 10 -9.17 5.83 7.62
C LYS A 10 -7.68 6.19 7.69
N GLU A 11 -7.36 7.46 7.64
CA GLU A 11 -5.97 7.92 7.62
C GLU A 11 -5.17 7.39 8.81
N ASP A 12 -5.80 7.34 9.99
CA ASP A 12 -5.11 6.85 11.19
C ASP A 12 -4.63 5.41 11.03
N ARG A 13 -5.46 4.55 10.43
CA ARG A 13 -5.07 3.15 10.19
C ARG A 13 -3.97 3.07 9.15
N ILE A 14 -4.07 3.88 8.11
CA ILE A 14 -3.08 3.92 7.04
C ILE A 14 -1.74 4.38 7.59
N ASP A 15 -1.75 5.43 8.40
CA ASP A 15 -0.53 5.94 9.03
C ASP A 15 0.11 4.90 9.93
N LEU A 16 -0.70 4.14 10.66
CA LEU A 16 -0.18 3.09 11.53
C LEU A 16 0.49 1.97 10.72
N ILE A 17 -0.12 1.59 9.60
CA ILE A 17 0.47 0.61 8.69
C ILE A 17 1.83 1.11 8.18
N TYR A 18 1.86 2.36 7.73
CA TYR A 18 3.08 2.96 7.21
C TYR A 18 4.16 3.06 8.30
N GLU A 19 3.80 3.50 9.50
CA GLU A 19 4.75 3.64 10.60
C GLU A 19 5.39 2.30 10.97
N THR A 20 4.59 1.24 10.98
CA THR A 20 5.10 -0.09 11.26
C THR A 20 6.19 -0.48 10.25
N LEU A 21 5.97 -0.13 8.99
CA LEU A 21 6.95 -0.40 7.95
C LEU A 21 8.15 0.52 8.05
N SER A 22 7.93 1.82 8.19
CA SER A 22 9.01 2.82 8.16
C SER A 22 9.93 2.73 9.35
N ASN A 23 9.44 2.23 10.49
CA ASN A 23 10.27 2.02 11.67
C ASN A 23 11.29 0.90 11.47
N LYS A 24 11.05 0.03 10.51
CA LYS A 24 11.91 -1.13 10.27
C LYS A 24 12.73 -1.02 9.00
N LEU A 25 12.34 -0.15 8.08
CA LEU A 25 13.00 0.01 6.79
C LEU A 25 13.34 1.47 6.55
N GLN A 26 14.50 1.68 5.94
CA GLN A 26 14.88 3.00 5.45
C GLN A 26 14.35 3.17 4.02
N ASN A 27 14.40 4.39 3.53
CA ASN A 27 14.05 4.71 2.14
C ASN A 27 12.58 4.41 1.81
N THR A 28 11.70 4.59 2.79
CA THR A 28 10.27 4.48 2.59
C THR A 28 9.65 5.86 2.50
N SER A 29 8.56 5.98 1.75
CA SER A 29 7.79 7.20 1.65
C SER A 29 6.32 6.88 1.48
N ILE A 30 5.46 7.84 1.83
CA ILE A 30 4.04 7.71 1.65
C ILE A 30 3.51 8.96 0.97
N SER A 31 2.58 8.76 0.03
CA SER A 31 1.88 9.83 -0.65
C SER A 31 0.39 9.65 -0.41
N LYS A 32 -0.29 10.70 0.02
CA LYS A 32 -1.71 10.63 0.38
C LYS A 32 -2.50 11.73 -0.33
N ASN A 33 -3.60 11.34 -0.96
CA ASN A 33 -4.61 12.29 -1.41
C ASN A 33 -5.97 11.61 -1.30
N SER A 34 -7.03 12.31 -1.69
CA SER A 34 -8.39 11.80 -1.48
C SER A 34 -8.71 10.56 -2.33
N ASP A 35 -8.01 10.36 -3.43
CA ASP A 35 -8.30 9.30 -4.37
C ASP A 35 -7.29 8.16 -4.35
N GLU A 36 -6.10 8.41 -3.83
CA GLU A 36 -5.05 7.40 -3.83
C GLU A 36 -4.08 7.62 -2.68
N ILE A 37 -3.68 6.52 -2.07
CA ILE A 37 -2.62 6.52 -1.08
C ILE A 37 -1.63 5.46 -1.51
N SER A 38 -0.34 5.81 -1.56
CA SER A 38 0.69 4.87 -1.96
C SER A 38 1.89 4.94 -1.03
N ILE A 39 2.44 3.76 -0.76
CA ILE A 39 3.68 3.60 0.00
C ILE A 39 4.73 3.10 -0.98
N ARG A 40 5.88 3.74 -0.98
CA ARG A 40 7.01 3.34 -1.81
C ARG A 40 8.20 2.95 -0.95
N ILE A 41 8.86 1.90 -1.38
CA ILE A 41 10.09 1.44 -0.74
C ILE A 41 11.16 1.43 -1.82
N ASN A 42 12.12 2.34 -1.72
CA ASN A 42 13.22 2.39 -2.67
C ASN A 42 14.20 1.26 -2.37
N SER A 43 14.63 0.58 -3.41
CA SER A 43 15.53 -0.55 -3.30
C SER A 43 16.55 -0.47 -4.43
N ASN A 44 17.38 -1.51 -4.56
CA ASN A 44 18.35 -1.60 -5.66
C ASN A 44 17.71 -2.04 -6.98
N ASN A 45 16.40 -2.31 -6.97
CA ASN A 45 15.68 -2.63 -8.20
C ASN A 45 15.52 -1.37 -9.06
N PRO A 46 15.27 -1.53 -10.37
CA PRO A 46 15.07 -0.36 -11.25
C PRO A 46 13.93 0.53 -10.78
N ASP A 47 12.85 -0.06 -10.27
CA ASP A 47 11.69 0.67 -9.78
C ASP A 47 11.51 0.43 -8.29
N PRO A 48 10.93 1.39 -7.57
CA PRO A 48 10.60 1.15 -6.16
C PRO A 48 9.50 0.11 -6.03
N ILE A 49 9.46 -0.56 -4.89
CA ILE A 49 8.31 -1.36 -4.51
C ILE A 49 7.19 -0.38 -4.16
N GLU A 50 5.99 -0.64 -4.65
CA GLU A 50 4.87 0.25 -4.40
C GLU A 50 3.64 -0.54 -3.96
N ILE A 51 3.03 -0.09 -2.87
CA ILE A 51 1.75 -0.61 -2.40
C ILE A 51 0.78 0.57 -2.40
N SER A 52 -0.33 0.44 -3.10
CA SER A 52 -1.28 1.53 -3.20
C SER A 52 -2.71 1.08 -2.94
N ILE A 53 -3.53 2.02 -2.52
CA ILE A 53 -4.97 1.85 -2.43
C ILE A 53 -5.60 3.03 -3.14
N GLN A 54 -6.49 2.74 -4.10
CA GLN A 54 -7.13 3.75 -4.93
C GLN A 54 -8.63 3.67 -4.79
N SER A 55 -9.26 4.83 -4.80
CA SER A 55 -10.71 4.94 -4.85
C SER A 55 -11.10 5.06 -6.33
N ILE A 56 -11.71 4.02 -6.89
CA ILE A 56 -12.09 3.98 -8.30
C ILE A 56 -13.58 3.66 -8.39
N ASP A 57 -14.35 4.60 -8.93
CA ASP A 57 -15.80 4.45 -9.07
C ASP A 57 -16.42 4.12 -7.71
N SER A 58 -17.05 2.97 -7.57
CA SER A 58 -17.68 2.55 -6.33
C SER A 58 -16.84 1.54 -5.56
N GLN A 59 -15.56 1.38 -5.94
CA GLN A 59 -14.70 0.35 -5.36
C GLN A 59 -13.37 0.92 -4.91
N TYR A 60 -12.62 0.10 -4.19
CA TYR A 60 -11.27 0.41 -3.76
C TYR A 60 -10.35 -0.65 -4.36
N ARG A 61 -9.33 -0.19 -5.07
CA ARG A 61 -8.33 -1.07 -5.67
C ARG A 61 -7.05 -1.04 -4.85
N VAL A 62 -6.60 -2.21 -4.43
CA VAL A 62 -5.33 -2.36 -3.70
C VAL A 62 -4.34 -3.02 -4.64
N THR A 63 -3.20 -2.37 -4.85
CA THR A 63 -2.19 -2.82 -5.81
C THR A 63 -0.86 -3.05 -5.12
N TYR A 64 -0.15 -4.07 -5.54
CA TYR A 64 1.21 -4.36 -5.11
C TYR A 64 2.11 -4.48 -6.34
N TRP A 65 3.16 -3.69 -6.38
CA TRP A 65 4.20 -3.76 -7.39
C TRP A 65 5.52 -4.05 -6.68
N ASP A 66 6.17 -5.16 -7.05
CA ASP A 66 7.38 -5.61 -6.35
C ASP A 66 8.65 -4.91 -6.82
N GLY A 67 8.52 -3.94 -7.72
CA GLY A 67 9.65 -3.20 -8.27
C GLY A 67 10.39 -3.93 -9.37
N TYR A 68 9.90 -5.07 -9.79
CA TYR A 68 10.61 -5.91 -10.75
C TYR A 68 9.70 -6.49 -11.82
N ALA A 69 8.84 -7.43 -11.46
CA ALA A 69 8.04 -8.15 -12.45
C ALA A 69 6.60 -8.40 -12.03
N VAL A 70 6.32 -8.46 -10.74
CA VAL A 70 5.00 -8.85 -10.23
C VAL A 70 4.17 -7.62 -9.97
N ASN A 71 2.96 -7.61 -10.56
CA ASN A 71 1.96 -6.58 -10.32
C ASN A 71 0.65 -7.29 -10.00
N GLU A 72 0.20 -7.15 -8.77
CA GLU A 72 -1.06 -7.76 -8.31
C GLU A 72 -2.02 -6.67 -7.88
N PHE A 73 -3.30 -6.86 -8.14
CA PHE A 73 -4.31 -5.96 -7.62
C PHE A 73 -5.60 -6.69 -7.30
N TYR A 74 -6.38 -6.11 -6.39
CA TYR A 74 -7.67 -6.65 -5.97
C TYR A 74 -8.62 -5.49 -5.71
N ASP A 75 -9.87 -5.67 -6.10
CA ASP A 75 -10.91 -4.66 -5.93
C ASP A 75 -11.87 -5.07 -4.82
N TYR A 76 -12.25 -4.10 -4.00
CA TYR A 76 -13.15 -4.31 -2.86
C TYR A 76 -14.19 -3.20 -2.85
N SER A 77 -15.44 -3.56 -2.49
CA SER A 77 -16.48 -2.57 -2.27
C SER A 77 -16.44 -2.00 -0.85
N ASN A 78 -15.72 -2.66 0.06
CA ASN A 78 -15.64 -2.29 1.47
C ASN A 78 -14.24 -1.80 1.80
N LEU A 79 -14.15 -0.59 2.38
CA LEU A 79 -12.84 0.01 2.67
C LEU A 79 -12.08 -0.79 3.72
N ASN A 80 -12.75 -1.34 4.73
CA ASN A 80 -12.07 -2.13 5.75
C ASN A 80 -11.40 -3.37 5.16
N LYS A 81 -12.06 -4.02 4.21
CA LYS A 81 -11.48 -5.18 3.53
C LYS A 81 -10.29 -4.77 2.66
N ALA A 82 -10.41 -3.64 1.98
CA ALA A 82 -9.32 -3.10 1.18
C ALA A 82 -8.11 -2.79 2.07
N LEU A 83 -8.33 -2.20 3.23
CA LEU A 83 -7.25 -1.88 4.16
C LEU A 83 -6.57 -3.13 4.71
N LYS A 84 -7.32 -4.20 4.92
CA LYS A 84 -6.72 -5.48 5.32
C LYS A 84 -5.77 -5.98 4.24
N LYS A 85 -6.17 -5.87 2.99
CA LYS A 85 -5.32 -6.29 1.87
C LYS A 85 -4.11 -5.37 1.74
N PHE A 86 -4.33 -4.07 1.91
CA PHE A 86 -3.24 -3.08 1.88
C PHE A 86 -2.19 -3.43 2.94
N ASN A 87 -2.63 -3.76 4.15
CA ASN A 87 -1.74 -4.18 5.22
C ASN A 87 -1.00 -5.48 4.87
N LYS A 88 -1.71 -6.44 4.29
CA LYS A 88 -1.09 -7.71 3.87
C LYS A 88 0.00 -7.48 2.81
N PHE A 89 -0.27 -6.61 1.84
CA PHE A 89 0.73 -6.28 0.83
C PHE A 89 1.94 -5.58 1.45
N THR A 90 1.70 -4.70 2.42
CA THR A 90 2.79 -4.01 3.12
C THR A 90 3.67 -5.02 3.86
N LEU A 91 3.06 -5.98 4.54
CA LEU A 91 3.80 -7.04 5.22
C LEU A 91 4.51 -7.96 4.23
N LYS A 92 3.89 -8.24 3.09
CA LYS A 92 4.52 -9.03 2.03
C LYS A 92 5.77 -8.35 1.51
N ALA A 93 5.69 -7.03 1.27
CA ALA A 93 6.84 -6.26 0.81
C ALA A 93 7.96 -6.29 1.86
N PHE A 94 7.61 -6.11 3.13
CA PHE A 94 8.59 -6.16 4.20
C PHE A 94 9.26 -7.53 4.28
N ASN A 95 8.47 -8.61 4.22
CA ASN A 95 9.00 -9.96 4.29
C ASN A 95 9.91 -10.29 3.11
N ASN A 96 9.55 -9.82 1.92
CA ASN A 96 10.39 -10.02 0.74
C ASN A 96 11.73 -9.31 0.89
N ILE A 97 11.73 -8.10 1.43
CA ILE A 97 12.96 -7.34 1.68
C ILE A 97 13.82 -8.04 2.72
N GLN A 98 13.22 -8.54 3.79
CA GLN A 98 13.95 -9.27 4.83
C GLN A 98 14.57 -10.55 4.28
N LYS A 99 13.85 -11.22 3.38
CA LYS A 99 14.27 -12.50 2.83
C LYS A 99 15.36 -12.35 1.76
N PHE A 100 15.19 -11.37 0.87
CA PHE A 100 16.11 -11.19 -0.27
C PHE A 100 17.07 -10.03 -0.07
N GLY A 101 16.79 -9.17 0.88
CA GLY A 101 17.61 -8.04 1.22
C GLY A 101 17.41 -6.86 0.30
N ILE A 102 17.63 -5.66 0.84
CA ILE A 102 17.90 -4.45 0.08
C ILE A 102 19.36 -4.13 0.31
N LYS A 103 20.06 -4.03 -0.75
CA LYS A 103 21.49 -3.75 -0.63
C LYS A 103 21.85 -2.43 -1.23
#